data_263ae453367301ae49d898d9cd99e1ce
#
_entry.id   263ae453367301ae49d898d9cd99e1ce
#
_cell.length_a   1.000
_cell.length_b   1.000
_cell.length_c   1.000
_cell.angle_alpha   90.00
_cell.angle_beta   90.00
_cell.angle_gamma   90.00
#
_symmetry.space_group_name_H-M   'P 1'
#
loop_
_entity.id
_entity.type
_entity.pdbx_description
1 polymer ?
#
loop_
_entity_poly.entity_id
_entity_poly.type
_entity_poly.pdbx_seq_one_letter_code
_entity_poly.pdbx_strand_id
1 'polypeptide(L)'
;LVHPIALADYRDFRPVITGACASFGHPLPRDVPPSAEALAWLGLPAPDRGEPIRDGVIRGSSGWAAARTGGGAVSVFVRAGSYTSRPGQIDPLQLDVRFGSREVVTDAGTFSYNSPPPWRNALASGAVHNGPILDDEEPGIRGPRFLWYVWPSARIVSAEMEGEEAVIVAEIPDRVRRTVRVMADRVIVRDEVLAPNAWRARIRWLLHPNADPSSVRVEGGSRLVEAREGEPAGWFSPTYGERAASRYVEVEREVTPGMRIVTEILGFASKGRFHSQGE
;
A
#
# COMPACT_ATOMS: atom_id res chain seq x y z
N LEU A 1 -12.74 8.57 1.47
CA LEU A 1 -14.03 8.06 1.94
C LEU A 1 -14.46 8.88 3.16
N VAL A 2 -15.58 9.51 3.08
CA VAL A 2 -16.14 10.28 4.18
C VAL A 2 -17.17 9.38 4.87
N HIS A 3 -17.18 9.35 6.19
CA HIS A 3 -18.23 8.72 6.98
C HIS A 3 -19.30 9.80 7.32
N PRO A 4 -20.24 10.07 6.44
CA PRO A 4 -21.12 11.23 6.60
C PRO A 4 -22.15 11.06 7.73
N ILE A 5 -22.22 9.86 8.31
CA ILE A 5 -23.27 9.47 9.25
C ILE A 5 -22.73 9.01 10.61
N ALA A 6 -21.49 9.29 10.93
CA ALA A 6 -20.91 8.96 12.23
C ALA A 6 -19.94 10.04 12.68
N LEU A 7 -19.96 10.37 13.97
CA LEU A 7 -18.99 11.27 14.62
C LEU A 7 -17.66 10.55 14.93
N ALA A 8 -17.29 9.58 14.12
CA ALA A 8 -16.04 8.83 14.24
C ALA A 8 -14.92 9.49 13.44
N ASP A 9 -13.67 9.19 13.81
CA ASP A 9 -12.51 9.52 12.97
C ASP A 9 -12.75 8.95 11.56
N TYR A 10 -12.45 9.72 10.51
CA TYR A 10 -12.64 9.28 9.12
C TYR A 10 -11.85 8.02 8.75
N ARG A 11 -10.83 7.66 9.54
CA ARG A 11 -10.07 6.40 9.46
C ARG A 11 -10.70 5.25 10.21
N ASP A 12 -11.75 5.51 11.00
CA ASP A 12 -12.51 4.46 11.66
C ASP A 12 -13.55 3.87 10.70
N PHE A 13 -13.24 2.73 10.11
CA PHE A 13 -14.12 2.04 9.18
C PHE A 13 -15.18 1.16 9.86
N ARG A 14 -15.21 1.08 11.19
CA ARG A 14 -16.21 0.30 11.93
C ARG A 14 -17.66 0.69 11.58
N PRO A 15 -17.99 1.99 11.45
CA PRO A 15 -19.34 2.39 11.02
C PRO A 15 -19.72 1.85 9.64
N VAL A 16 -18.79 1.90 8.67
CA VAL A 16 -19.02 1.38 7.31
C VAL A 16 -19.18 -0.13 7.31
N ILE A 17 -18.30 -0.84 8.02
CA ILE A 17 -18.35 -2.29 8.12
C ILE A 17 -19.65 -2.72 8.81
N THR A 18 -20.02 -2.09 9.91
CA THR A 18 -21.27 -2.36 10.64
C THR A 18 -22.49 -2.15 9.75
N GLY A 19 -22.57 -1.00 9.08
CA GLY A 19 -23.66 -0.68 8.17
C GLY A 19 -23.75 -1.64 6.99
N ALA A 20 -22.64 -2.01 6.40
CA ALA A 20 -22.59 -2.99 5.31
C ALA A 20 -23.07 -4.37 5.77
N CYS A 21 -22.55 -4.87 6.90
CA CYS A 21 -23.00 -6.16 7.45
C CYS A 21 -24.51 -6.17 7.71
N ALA A 22 -25.04 -5.11 8.33
CA ALA A 22 -26.48 -4.99 8.61
C ALA A 22 -27.31 -4.89 7.32
N SER A 23 -26.86 -4.11 6.33
CA SER A 23 -27.58 -3.89 5.06
C SER A 23 -27.63 -5.13 4.17
N PHE A 24 -26.59 -5.94 4.20
CA PHE A 24 -26.46 -7.12 3.33
C PHE A 24 -26.72 -8.45 4.06
N GLY A 25 -27.14 -8.41 5.33
CA GLY A 25 -27.43 -9.63 6.12
C GLY A 25 -26.19 -10.48 6.40
N HIS A 26 -25.01 -9.86 6.47
CA HIS A 26 -23.78 -10.55 6.84
C HIS A 26 -23.47 -10.41 8.33
N PRO A 27 -22.94 -11.46 8.98
CA PRO A 27 -22.52 -11.35 10.36
C PRO A 27 -21.31 -10.40 10.49
N LEU A 28 -21.31 -9.57 11.53
CA LEU A 28 -20.19 -8.69 11.86
C LEU A 28 -19.11 -9.51 12.58
N PRO A 29 -17.85 -9.49 12.13
CA PRO A 29 -16.76 -10.21 12.81
C PRO A 29 -16.71 -9.86 14.31
N ARG A 30 -16.50 -10.86 15.15
CA ARG A 30 -16.62 -10.69 16.62
C ARG A 30 -15.50 -9.80 17.21
N ASP A 31 -14.40 -9.64 16.54
CA ASP A 31 -13.29 -8.73 16.87
C ASP A 31 -13.52 -7.28 16.38
N VAL A 32 -14.58 -7.01 15.63
CA VAL A 32 -14.99 -5.67 15.20
C VAL A 32 -16.12 -5.16 16.10
N PRO A 33 -15.89 -4.14 16.94
CA PRO A 33 -16.96 -3.51 17.71
C PRO A 33 -18.02 -2.89 16.80
N PRO A 34 -19.32 -3.11 17.04
CA PRO A 34 -20.38 -2.51 16.24
C PRO A 34 -20.45 -0.99 16.45
N SER A 35 -20.84 -0.27 15.41
CA SER A 35 -21.18 1.15 15.52
C SER A 35 -22.68 1.32 15.70
N ALA A 36 -23.11 1.58 16.94
CA ALA A 36 -24.50 1.82 17.25
C ALA A 36 -25.04 3.08 16.53
N GLU A 37 -24.21 4.10 16.39
CA GLU A 37 -24.56 5.34 15.67
C GLU A 37 -24.89 5.07 14.21
N ALA A 38 -24.06 4.30 13.50
CA ALA A 38 -24.30 3.95 12.10
C ALA A 38 -25.61 3.18 11.92
N LEU A 39 -25.90 2.24 12.83
CA LEU A 39 -27.15 1.47 12.81
C LEU A 39 -28.37 2.37 13.05
N ALA A 40 -28.28 3.30 14.00
CA ALA A 40 -29.36 4.24 14.30
C ALA A 40 -29.67 5.15 13.08
N TRP A 41 -28.64 5.67 12.42
CA TRP A 41 -28.81 6.49 11.21
C TRP A 41 -29.41 5.72 10.03
N LEU A 42 -29.04 4.44 9.88
CA LEU A 42 -29.56 3.59 8.81
C LEU A 42 -30.93 2.98 9.12
N GLY A 43 -31.39 3.10 10.37
CA GLY A 43 -32.62 2.45 10.82
C GLY A 43 -32.56 0.92 10.77
N LEU A 44 -31.37 0.33 10.93
CA LEU A 44 -31.13 -1.10 10.81
C LEU A 44 -30.89 -1.74 12.17
N PRO A 45 -31.31 -3.00 12.36
CA PRO A 45 -30.97 -3.77 13.55
C PRO A 45 -29.47 -4.10 13.56
N ALA A 46 -28.94 -4.41 14.74
CA ALA A 46 -27.57 -4.89 14.85
C ALA A 46 -27.41 -6.23 14.08
N PRO A 47 -26.34 -6.37 13.29
CA PRO A 47 -26.07 -7.64 12.61
C PRO A 47 -25.64 -8.70 13.62
N ASP A 48 -25.88 -9.98 13.27
CA ASP A 48 -25.38 -11.10 14.05
C ASP A 48 -23.87 -11.03 14.23
N ARG A 49 -23.36 -11.67 15.30
CA ARG A 49 -21.92 -11.74 15.55
C ARG A 49 -21.35 -12.97 14.84
N GLY A 50 -20.34 -12.73 13.98
CA GLY A 50 -19.65 -13.77 13.24
C GLY A 50 -18.39 -14.29 13.93
N GLU A 51 -17.63 -15.07 13.18
CA GLU A 51 -16.29 -15.48 13.58
C GLU A 51 -15.33 -14.27 13.58
N PRO A 52 -14.24 -14.31 14.35
CA PRO A 52 -13.21 -13.29 14.28
C PRO A 52 -12.54 -13.32 12.91
N ILE A 53 -11.96 -12.19 12.50
CA ILE A 53 -11.18 -12.12 11.26
C ILE A 53 -9.98 -13.06 11.41
N ARG A 54 -9.87 -14.04 10.52
CA ARG A 54 -8.75 -14.99 10.50
C ARG A 54 -7.60 -14.48 9.63
N ASP A 55 -6.43 -15.07 9.83
CA ASP A 55 -5.34 -14.93 8.88
C ASP A 55 -5.76 -15.53 7.53
N GLY A 56 -5.25 -14.92 6.47
CA GLY A 56 -5.63 -15.33 5.13
C GLY A 56 -5.29 -14.29 4.08
N VAL A 57 -5.64 -14.63 2.85
CA VAL A 57 -5.47 -13.78 1.68
C VAL A 57 -6.82 -13.60 0.99
N ILE A 58 -7.11 -12.38 0.59
CA ILE A 58 -8.26 -12.05 -0.25
C ILE A 58 -7.80 -11.23 -1.45
N ARG A 59 -8.49 -11.40 -2.56
CA ARG A 59 -8.28 -10.57 -3.76
C ARG A 59 -9.61 -10.08 -4.32
N GLY A 60 -9.62 -8.85 -4.80
CA GLY A 60 -10.77 -8.28 -5.49
C GLY A 60 -10.61 -8.33 -7.01
N SER A 61 -11.71 -8.46 -7.73
CA SER A 61 -11.76 -8.47 -9.19
C SER A 61 -11.26 -7.16 -9.82
N SER A 62 -11.24 -6.06 -9.06
CA SER A 62 -10.73 -4.76 -9.50
C SER A 62 -9.20 -4.60 -9.37
N GLY A 63 -8.47 -5.70 -9.12
CA GLY A 63 -7.00 -5.70 -9.13
C GLY A 63 -6.38 -5.23 -7.82
N TRP A 64 -6.80 -5.79 -6.71
CA TRP A 64 -6.14 -5.64 -5.43
C TRP A 64 -6.09 -6.97 -4.70
N ALA A 65 -5.14 -7.10 -3.79
CA ALA A 65 -5.07 -8.19 -2.85
C ALA A 65 -4.71 -7.67 -1.46
N ALA A 66 -5.22 -8.34 -0.44
CA ALA A 66 -4.86 -8.08 0.94
C ALA A 66 -4.53 -9.39 1.65
N ALA A 67 -3.58 -9.35 2.56
CA ALA A 67 -3.21 -10.49 3.37
C ALA A 67 -3.09 -10.10 4.84
N ARG A 68 -3.34 -11.09 5.70
CA ARG A 68 -3.18 -10.99 7.15
C ARG A 68 -2.54 -12.26 7.67
N THR A 69 -1.54 -12.13 8.53
CA THR A 69 -0.79 -13.26 9.10
C THR A 69 -0.44 -13.02 10.57
N GLY A 70 0.01 -14.07 11.27
CA GLY A 70 0.45 -13.98 12.66
C GLY A 70 -0.65 -13.60 13.65
N GLY A 71 -1.90 -14.08 13.43
CA GLY A 71 -3.06 -13.68 14.24
C GLY A 71 -3.44 -12.21 14.07
N GLY A 72 -3.11 -11.62 12.90
CA GLY A 72 -3.31 -10.21 12.61
C GLY A 72 -2.15 -9.32 13.03
N ALA A 73 -1.02 -9.89 13.40
CA ALA A 73 0.17 -9.12 13.71
C ALA A 73 0.69 -8.36 12.50
N VAL A 74 0.56 -8.93 11.30
CA VAL A 74 0.96 -8.30 10.04
C VAL A 74 -0.22 -8.25 9.08
N SER A 75 -0.41 -7.11 8.43
CA SER A 75 -1.36 -6.97 7.32
C SER A 75 -0.77 -6.14 6.19
N VAL A 76 -1.10 -6.53 4.96
CA VAL A 76 -0.68 -5.83 3.75
C VAL A 76 -1.84 -5.61 2.81
N PHE A 77 -1.71 -4.57 1.99
CA PHE A 77 -2.61 -4.29 0.87
C PHE A 77 -1.77 -4.00 -0.36
N VAL A 78 -2.05 -4.71 -1.46
CA VAL A 78 -1.37 -4.55 -2.76
C VAL A 78 -2.37 -4.08 -3.79
N ARG A 79 -2.05 -3.04 -4.52
CA ARG A 79 -2.83 -2.53 -5.63
C ARG A 79 -2.17 -2.85 -6.96
N ALA A 80 -2.90 -3.53 -7.85
CA ALA A 80 -2.40 -3.94 -9.16
C ALA A 80 -3.56 -4.07 -10.15
N GLY A 81 -4.36 -3.02 -10.29
CA GLY A 81 -5.54 -3.00 -11.15
C GLY A 81 -5.26 -2.50 -12.56
N SER A 82 -6.04 -2.99 -13.51
CA SER A 82 -6.23 -2.34 -14.79
C SER A 82 -7.48 -1.48 -14.72
N TYR A 83 -7.37 -0.24 -15.14
CA TYR A 83 -8.47 0.71 -15.03
C TYR A 83 -9.45 0.55 -16.19
N THR A 84 -10.74 0.42 -15.89
CA THR A 84 -11.86 0.48 -16.84
C THR A 84 -12.55 1.83 -16.88
N SER A 85 -12.18 2.71 -15.95
CA SER A 85 -12.59 4.11 -15.86
C SER A 85 -11.37 4.95 -15.53
N ARG A 86 -11.48 6.26 -15.67
CA ARG A 86 -10.37 7.19 -15.46
C ARG A 86 -9.64 6.94 -14.12
N PRO A 87 -8.32 6.66 -14.14
CA PRO A 87 -7.55 6.50 -12.91
C PRO A 87 -7.50 7.80 -12.10
N GLY A 88 -7.55 7.69 -10.78
CA GLY A 88 -7.33 8.81 -9.86
C GLY A 88 -5.86 9.10 -9.66
N GLN A 89 -5.05 8.05 -9.62
CA GLN A 89 -3.62 8.06 -9.32
C GLN A 89 -2.89 7.05 -10.21
N ILE A 90 -1.58 7.17 -10.33
CA ILE A 90 -0.68 6.19 -10.96
C ILE A 90 0.03 5.44 -9.83
N ASP A 91 -0.59 4.41 -9.34
CA ASP A 91 -0.13 3.62 -8.21
C ASP A 91 -0.08 2.10 -8.44
N PRO A 92 0.30 1.62 -9.65
CA PRO A 92 0.42 0.19 -9.86
C PRO A 92 1.52 -0.39 -8.98
N LEU A 93 1.25 -1.56 -8.40
CA LEU A 93 2.10 -2.26 -7.44
C LEU A 93 2.31 -1.51 -6.12
N GLN A 94 1.46 -0.51 -5.79
CA GLN A 94 1.48 0.08 -4.45
C GLN A 94 1.28 -1.00 -3.39
N LEU A 95 2.08 -0.94 -2.34
CA LEU A 95 2.03 -1.83 -1.19
C LEU A 95 1.92 -1.00 0.09
N ASP A 96 0.91 -1.28 0.90
CA ASP A 96 0.79 -0.76 2.25
C ASP A 96 1.08 -1.88 3.25
N VAL A 97 1.84 -1.57 4.30
CA VAL A 97 2.27 -2.55 5.30
C VAL A 97 1.98 -2.04 6.71
N ARG A 98 1.31 -2.88 7.48
CA ARG A 98 0.97 -2.62 8.89
C ARG A 98 1.45 -3.75 9.79
N PHE A 99 1.93 -3.39 10.97
CA PHE A 99 2.20 -4.31 12.07
C PHE A 99 1.29 -3.94 13.25
N GLY A 100 0.29 -4.77 13.50
CA GLY A 100 -0.80 -4.44 14.42
C GLY A 100 -1.52 -3.17 13.98
N SER A 101 -1.58 -2.17 14.87
CA SER A 101 -2.18 -0.86 14.58
C SER A 101 -1.23 0.14 13.92
N ARG A 102 0.03 -0.20 13.71
CA ARG A 102 1.06 0.73 13.19
C ARG A 102 1.23 0.57 11.70
N GLU A 103 1.06 1.64 10.97
CA GLU A 103 1.50 1.73 9.58
C GLU A 103 3.00 1.94 9.51
N VAL A 104 3.66 1.20 8.65
CA VAL A 104 5.11 1.32 8.40
C VAL A 104 5.36 1.87 7.02
N VAL A 105 4.88 1.19 5.99
CA VAL A 105 4.91 1.67 4.61
C VAL A 105 3.48 2.03 4.23
N THR A 106 3.30 3.22 3.65
CA THR A 106 1.99 3.80 3.41
C THR A 106 1.87 4.42 2.01
N ASP A 107 0.64 4.67 1.59
CA ASP A 107 0.33 5.46 0.41
C ASP A 107 0.49 6.96 0.68
N ALA A 108 0.85 7.72 -0.35
CA ALA A 108 1.00 9.17 -0.25
C ALA A 108 -0.32 9.91 -0.03
N GLY A 109 -1.45 9.29 -0.36
CA GLY A 109 -2.78 9.91 -0.34
C GLY A 109 -3.00 10.89 -1.49
N THR A 110 -3.88 11.85 -1.30
CA THR A 110 -4.31 12.77 -2.38
C THR A 110 -3.87 14.20 -2.17
N PHE A 111 -3.91 14.70 -0.96
CA PHE A 111 -3.71 16.09 -0.54
C PHE A 111 -4.69 17.05 -1.23
N SER A 112 -4.44 17.48 -2.47
CA SER A 112 -5.27 18.50 -3.13
C SER A 112 -5.26 18.39 -4.64
N TYR A 113 -6.43 18.58 -5.24
CA TYR A 113 -6.57 18.63 -6.70
C TYR A 113 -6.24 20.00 -7.29
N ASN A 114 -6.46 21.08 -6.53
CA ASN A 114 -6.48 22.45 -7.05
C ASN A 114 -5.46 23.40 -6.40
N SER A 115 -4.54 22.89 -5.60
CA SER A 115 -3.46 23.71 -5.05
C SER A 115 -2.57 24.30 -6.16
N PRO A 116 -1.88 25.43 -5.90
CA PRO A 116 -0.85 25.92 -6.81
C PRO A 116 0.25 24.88 -7.04
N PRO A 117 0.98 24.95 -8.17
CA PRO A 117 2.17 24.12 -8.35
C PRO A 117 3.17 24.33 -7.21
N PRO A 118 3.92 23.29 -6.80
CA PRO A 118 3.95 21.95 -7.40
C PRO A 118 2.85 21.01 -6.92
N TRP A 119 1.95 21.45 -6.04
CA TRP A 119 1.03 20.62 -5.28
C TRP A 119 -0.27 20.24 -6.01
N ARG A 120 -0.48 20.78 -7.19
CA ARG A 120 -1.71 20.52 -7.97
C ARG A 120 -1.81 19.06 -8.36
N ASN A 121 -2.62 18.31 -7.61
CA ASN A 121 -2.80 16.87 -7.78
C ASN A 121 -1.47 16.12 -7.89
N ALA A 122 -0.45 16.57 -7.16
CA ALA A 122 0.92 16.09 -7.30
C ALA A 122 1.08 14.66 -6.78
N LEU A 123 0.34 14.32 -5.71
CA LEU A 123 0.37 12.98 -5.12
C LEU A 123 -0.34 11.90 -5.97
N ALA A 124 -0.84 12.27 -7.15
CA ALA A 124 -1.35 11.30 -8.12
C ALA A 124 -0.26 10.70 -9.03
N SER A 125 0.99 11.19 -8.94
CA SER A 125 2.12 10.74 -9.75
C SER A 125 2.69 9.43 -9.23
N GLY A 126 3.10 8.52 -10.12
CA GLY A 126 3.78 7.28 -9.76
C GLY A 126 5.08 7.51 -8.97
N ALA A 127 5.70 8.67 -9.12
CA ALA A 127 6.94 9.02 -8.44
C ALA A 127 6.83 9.15 -6.91
N VAL A 128 5.62 9.26 -6.35
CA VAL A 128 5.39 9.36 -4.90
C VAL A 128 4.90 8.05 -4.29
N HIS A 129 4.56 7.06 -5.11
CA HIS A 129 4.14 5.73 -4.70
C HIS A 129 5.32 4.75 -4.68
N ASN A 130 5.14 3.58 -4.09
CA ASN A 130 6.23 2.62 -3.93
C ASN A 130 6.31 1.54 -5.03
N GLY A 131 5.50 1.63 -6.06
CA GLY A 131 5.68 0.81 -7.26
C GLY A 131 7.03 1.10 -7.93
N PRO A 132 7.74 0.08 -8.45
CA PRO A 132 8.99 0.29 -9.16
C PRO A 132 8.81 1.13 -10.43
N ILE A 133 9.67 2.11 -10.62
CA ILE A 133 9.77 2.93 -11.84
C ILE A 133 11.06 2.52 -12.57
N LEU A 134 10.93 2.17 -13.85
CA LEU A 134 12.05 1.84 -14.71
C LEU A 134 12.39 3.03 -15.61
N ASP A 135 13.70 3.33 -15.74
CA ASP A 135 14.26 4.32 -16.67
C ASP A 135 13.67 5.73 -16.49
N ASP A 136 13.23 6.04 -15.25
CA ASP A 136 12.50 7.27 -14.89
C ASP A 136 11.15 7.47 -15.60
N GLU A 137 10.62 6.42 -16.25
CA GLU A 137 9.34 6.44 -16.92
C GLU A 137 8.22 5.98 -16.01
N GLU A 138 7.28 6.87 -15.71
CA GLU A 138 6.05 6.50 -15.01
C GLU A 138 5.23 5.49 -15.84
N PRO A 139 4.53 4.53 -15.20
CA PRO A 139 3.72 3.53 -15.91
C PRO A 139 2.44 4.08 -16.54
N GLY A 140 2.28 5.39 -16.59
CA GLY A 140 1.17 6.08 -17.21
C GLY A 140 1.57 7.49 -17.65
N ILE A 141 0.87 8.04 -18.65
CA ILE A 141 1.15 9.40 -19.16
C ILE A 141 0.01 10.32 -18.74
N ARG A 142 0.38 11.34 -17.95
CA ARG A 142 -0.55 12.33 -17.44
C ARG A 142 -0.81 13.43 -18.47
N GLY A 143 -2.08 13.76 -18.66
CA GLY A 143 -2.56 14.95 -19.35
C GLY A 143 -2.89 16.11 -18.43
N PRO A 144 -3.52 17.20 -18.92
CA PRO A 144 -3.94 18.31 -18.09
C PRO A 144 -5.06 17.92 -17.12
N ARG A 145 -5.04 18.50 -15.94
CA ARG A 145 -6.01 18.28 -14.85
C ARG A 145 -6.14 16.80 -14.48
N PHE A 146 -7.31 16.19 -14.77
CA PHE A 146 -7.63 14.80 -14.43
C PHE A 146 -7.54 13.87 -15.66
N LEU A 147 -6.97 14.31 -16.77
CA LEU A 147 -6.82 13.50 -17.97
C LEU A 147 -5.56 12.64 -17.87
N TRP A 148 -5.66 11.40 -18.29
CA TRP A 148 -4.55 10.48 -18.50
C TRP A 148 -4.56 10.03 -19.95
N TYR A 149 -3.46 10.20 -20.66
CA TYR A 149 -3.31 9.76 -22.05
C TYR A 149 -2.97 8.28 -22.15
N VAL A 150 -2.16 7.80 -21.20
CA VAL A 150 -1.86 6.38 -21.05
C VAL A 150 -2.22 5.98 -19.63
N TRP A 151 -3.03 4.95 -19.51
CA TRP A 151 -3.48 4.42 -18.24
C TRP A 151 -2.56 3.30 -17.79
N PRO A 152 -2.14 3.25 -16.54
CA PRO A 152 -1.36 2.14 -16.03
C PRO A 152 -2.19 0.86 -16.09
N SER A 153 -1.54 -0.24 -16.40
CA SER A 153 -2.14 -1.57 -16.36
C SER A 153 -1.28 -2.50 -15.53
N ALA A 154 -1.87 -3.07 -14.50
CA ALA A 154 -1.24 -4.07 -13.65
C ALA A 154 -2.26 -5.16 -13.32
N ARG A 155 -1.81 -6.29 -12.81
CA ARG A 155 -2.69 -7.39 -12.39
C ARG A 155 -2.15 -8.14 -11.18
N ILE A 156 -3.06 -8.68 -10.38
CA ILE A 156 -2.73 -9.72 -9.41
C ILE A 156 -2.63 -11.04 -10.18
N VAL A 157 -1.44 -11.64 -10.17
CA VAL A 157 -1.17 -12.93 -10.81
C VAL A 157 -1.67 -14.06 -9.92
N SER A 158 -1.25 -14.05 -8.67
CA SER A 158 -1.70 -15.00 -7.63
C SER A 158 -1.75 -14.33 -6.26
N ALA A 159 -2.58 -14.86 -5.37
CA ALA A 159 -2.65 -14.42 -3.99
C ALA A 159 -3.17 -15.60 -3.14
N GLU A 160 -2.26 -16.25 -2.42
CA GLU A 160 -2.51 -17.55 -1.79
C GLU A 160 -1.80 -17.65 -0.44
N MET A 161 -2.29 -18.57 0.42
CA MET A 161 -1.58 -18.97 1.63
C MET A 161 -0.64 -20.12 1.31
N GLU A 162 0.62 -20.01 1.67
CA GLU A 162 1.64 -21.06 1.65
C GLU A 162 1.99 -21.42 3.11
N GLY A 163 1.26 -22.36 3.68
CA GLY A 163 1.33 -22.64 5.12
C GLY A 163 0.83 -21.47 5.95
N GLU A 164 1.68 -20.91 6.81
CA GLU A 164 1.37 -19.75 7.65
C GLU A 164 1.73 -18.40 6.99
N GLU A 165 2.37 -18.43 5.83
CA GLU A 165 2.74 -17.24 5.07
C GLU A 165 1.71 -16.93 3.98
N ALA A 166 1.50 -15.65 3.72
CA ALA A 166 0.74 -15.23 2.56
C ALA A 166 1.70 -14.81 1.43
N VAL A 167 1.40 -15.23 0.20
CA VAL A 167 2.20 -14.86 -0.97
C VAL A 167 1.29 -14.18 -1.98
N ILE A 168 1.62 -12.94 -2.33
CA ILE A 168 0.93 -12.16 -3.35
C ILE A 168 1.90 -11.88 -4.48
N VAL A 169 1.53 -12.24 -5.70
CA VAL A 169 2.28 -11.91 -6.90
C VAL A 169 1.48 -10.95 -7.75
N ALA A 170 2.05 -9.80 -8.04
CA ALA A 170 1.46 -8.77 -8.87
C ALA A 170 2.46 -8.32 -9.93
N GLU A 171 1.97 -7.85 -11.08
CA GLU A 171 2.89 -7.40 -12.13
C GLU A 171 2.31 -6.26 -12.97
N ILE A 172 3.20 -5.40 -13.45
CA ILE A 172 3.02 -4.61 -14.65
C ILE A 172 3.56 -5.49 -15.79
N PRO A 173 2.71 -6.01 -16.69
CA PRO A 173 3.14 -6.93 -17.72
C PRO A 173 4.35 -6.40 -18.51
N ASP A 174 5.31 -7.29 -18.78
CA ASP A 174 6.54 -7.01 -19.53
C ASP A 174 7.44 -5.92 -18.94
N ARG A 175 7.13 -5.42 -17.73
CA ARG A 175 7.94 -4.41 -17.02
C ARG A 175 8.49 -4.90 -15.70
N VAL A 176 7.63 -5.18 -14.73
CA VAL A 176 8.05 -5.55 -13.36
C VAL A 176 7.08 -6.55 -12.77
N ARG A 177 7.62 -7.54 -12.05
CA ARG A 177 6.85 -8.44 -11.18
C ARG A 177 7.24 -8.20 -9.74
N ARG A 178 6.26 -7.93 -8.88
CA ARG A 178 6.40 -7.82 -7.43
C ARG A 178 5.86 -9.06 -6.75
N THR A 179 6.69 -9.73 -5.97
CA THR A 179 6.27 -10.82 -5.07
C THR A 179 6.35 -10.32 -3.64
N VAL A 180 5.26 -10.40 -2.91
CA VAL A 180 5.13 -10.00 -1.50
C VAL A 180 4.90 -11.26 -0.67
N ARG A 181 5.85 -11.62 0.19
CA ARG A 181 5.71 -12.69 1.18
C ARG A 181 5.46 -12.08 2.55
N VAL A 182 4.36 -12.44 3.15
CA VAL A 182 3.89 -11.88 4.44
C VAL A 182 4.00 -12.96 5.50
N MET A 183 4.87 -12.75 6.46
CA MET A 183 5.13 -13.64 7.60
C MET A 183 4.54 -13.02 8.87
N ALA A 184 4.59 -13.74 9.99
CA ALA A 184 4.04 -13.28 11.26
C ALA A 184 4.79 -12.06 11.87
N ASP A 185 6.03 -11.78 11.44
CA ASP A 185 6.92 -10.76 12.02
C ASP A 185 7.54 -9.81 10.98
N ARG A 186 7.41 -10.12 9.69
CA ARG A 186 8.03 -9.36 8.58
C ARG A 186 7.31 -9.51 7.27
N VAL A 187 7.63 -8.62 6.34
CA VAL A 187 7.23 -8.71 4.93
C VAL A 187 8.48 -8.68 4.07
N ILE A 188 8.61 -9.62 3.14
CA ILE A 188 9.68 -9.64 2.14
C ILE A 188 9.08 -9.30 0.79
N VAL A 189 9.61 -8.27 0.15
CA VAL A 189 9.22 -7.83 -1.18
C VAL A 189 10.36 -8.12 -2.15
N ARG A 190 10.03 -8.76 -3.27
CA ARG A 190 10.97 -9.01 -4.36
C ARG A 190 10.40 -8.40 -5.63
N ASP A 191 11.10 -7.40 -6.13
CA ASP A 191 10.79 -6.76 -7.41
C ASP A 191 11.73 -7.31 -8.48
N GLU A 192 11.18 -7.98 -9.49
CA GLU A 192 11.91 -8.58 -10.62
C GLU A 192 11.68 -7.75 -11.87
N VAL A 193 12.78 -7.34 -12.52
CA VAL A 193 12.75 -6.57 -13.76
C VAL A 193 12.45 -7.52 -14.91
N LEU A 194 11.34 -7.30 -15.61
CA LEU A 194 10.94 -8.09 -16.79
C LEU A 194 11.26 -7.36 -18.11
N ALA A 195 11.37 -6.03 -18.06
CA ALA A 195 11.59 -5.21 -19.26
C ALA A 195 12.95 -5.54 -19.90
N PRO A 196 12.98 -5.89 -21.21
CA PRO A 196 14.18 -6.39 -21.86
C PRO A 196 15.29 -5.34 -22.01
N ASN A 197 14.93 -4.05 -22.02
CA ASN A 197 15.85 -2.95 -22.25
C ASN A 197 15.98 -2.01 -21.05
N ALA A 198 15.43 -2.38 -19.88
CA ALA A 198 15.58 -1.56 -18.70
C ALA A 198 17.03 -1.50 -18.24
N TRP A 199 17.51 -0.32 -17.91
CA TRP A 199 18.87 -0.08 -17.43
C TRP A 199 18.88 0.49 -16.00
N ARG A 200 17.76 1.05 -15.53
CA ARG A 200 17.64 1.64 -14.19
C ARG A 200 16.30 1.33 -13.55
N ALA A 201 16.31 1.03 -12.27
CA ALA A 201 15.10 0.89 -11.45
C ALA A 201 15.18 1.79 -10.24
N ARG A 202 14.05 2.42 -9.90
CA ARG A 202 13.86 3.23 -8.70
C ARG A 202 12.62 2.78 -7.93
N ILE A 203 12.76 2.62 -6.61
CA ILE A 203 11.66 2.32 -5.68
C ILE A 203 11.73 3.32 -4.53
N ARG A 204 10.59 3.88 -4.13
CA ARG A 204 10.47 4.80 -3.00
C ARG A 204 9.49 4.24 -1.99
N TRP A 205 9.99 3.71 -0.91
CA TRP A 205 9.18 3.24 0.21
C TRP A 205 8.79 4.41 1.09
N LEU A 206 7.62 5.03 0.83
CA LEU A 206 7.10 6.09 1.70
C LEU A 206 6.79 5.51 3.08
N LEU A 207 7.40 6.08 4.09
CA LEU A 207 7.17 5.71 5.48
C LEU A 207 6.00 6.52 6.05
N HIS A 208 5.18 5.89 6.88
CA HIS A 208 4.25 6.64 7.71
C HIS A 208 5.06 7.60 8.62
N PRO A 209 4.60 8.84 8.89
CA PRO A 209 5.37 9.82 9.69
C PRO A 209 5.90 9.29 11.03
N ASN A 210 5.17 8.35 11.65
CA ASN A 210 5.54 7.73 12.93
C ASN A 210 6.33 6.42 12.80
N ALA A 211 6.69 6.00 11.57
CA ALA A 211 7.44 4.77 11.36
C ALA A 211 8.94 4.97 11.61
N ASP A 212 9.61 3.95 12.13
CA ASP A 212 11.07 3.93 12.22
C ASP A 212 11.67 3.62 10.84
N PRO A 213 12.57 4.45 10.31
CA PRO A 213 13.21 4.19 9.03
C PRO A 213 13.98 2.86 8.96
N SER A 214 14.49 2.37 10.07
CA SER A 214 15.20 1.09 10.14
C SER A 214 14.28 -0.13 9.93
N SER A 215 12.95 0.10 9.92
CA SER A 215 11.97 -0.93 9.57
C SER A 215 12.03 -1.36 8.09
N VAL A 216 12.62 -0.57 7.21
CA VAL A 216 12.77 -0.91 5.79
C VAL A 216 14.25 -1.12 5.48
N ARG A 217 14.60 -2.33 5.08
CA ARG A 217 15.97 -2.75 4.73
C ARG A 217 16.01 -3.26 3.30
N VAL A 218 16.99 -2.83 2.54
CA VAL A 218 17.13 -3.22 1.14
C VAL A 218 18.49 -3.87 0.92
N GLU A 219 18.51 -5.02 0.25
CA GLU A 219 19.75 -5.67 -0.15
C GLU A 219 20.56 -4.74 -1.06
N GLY A 220 21.87 -4.64 -0.82
CA GLY A 220 22.77 -3.75 -1.56
C GLY A 220 22.63 -2.27 -1.19
N GLY A 221 21.84 -1.94 -0.14
CA GLY A 221 21.73 -0.59 0.43
C GLY A 221 20.62 0.26 -0.18
N SER A 222 20.37 1.37 0.47
CA SER A 222 19.36 2.38 0.13
C SER A 222 19.72 3.69 0.79
N ARG A 223 19.03 4.76 0.45
CA ARG A 223 19.17 6.05 1.13
C ARG A 223 17.85 6.49 1.77
N LEU A 224 17.94 7.10 2.93
CA LEU A 224 16.80 7.77 3.56
C LEU A 224 16.72 9.20 3.03
N VAL A 225 15.55 9.61 2.58
CA VAL A 225 15.30 10.95 2.05
C VAL A 225 14.14 11.58 2.81
N GLU A 226 14.35 12.76 3.35
CA GLU A 226 13.32 13.55 4.03
C GLU A 226 12.47 14.32 3.01
N ALA A 227 11.20 14.56 3.37
CA ALA A 227 10.35 15.44 2.59
C ALA A 227 10.96 16.85 2.49
N ARG A 228 10.85 17.45 1.31
CA ARG A 228 11.29 18.83 1.06
C ARG A 228 10.14 19.67 0.54
N GLU A 229 10.04 20.90 1.03
CA GLU A 229 9.04 21.82 0.50
C GLU A 229 9.31 22.10 -0.98
N GLY A 230 8.26 22.06 -1.78
CA GLY A 230 8.37 22.19 -3.24
C GLY A 230 8.56 20.87 -4.00
N GLU A 231 8.87 19.76 -3.31
CA GLU A 231 9.01 18.43 -3.89
C GLU A 231 7.87 17.52 -3.37
N PRO A 232 7.04 16.90 -4.23
CA PRO A 232 5.91 16.07 -3.78
C PRO A 232 6.31 14.76 -3.09
N ALA A 233 7.50 14.23 -3.35
CA ALA A 233 7.95 12.98 -2.74
C ALA A 233 8.26 13.15 -1.25
N GLY A 234 7.92 12.14 -0.45
CA GLY A 234 8.15 12.13 1.00
C GLY A 234 7.04 12.77 1.82
N TRP A 235 5.95 13.19 1.21
CA TRP A 235 4.79 13.71 1.91
C TRP A 235 3.68 12.67 2.04
N PHE A 236 3.03 12.69 3.19
CA PHE A 236 1.88 11.87 3.53
C PHE A 236 0.65 12.75 3.70
N SER A 237 -0.44 12.43 3.02
CA SER A 237 -1.72 13.15 3.13
C SER A 237 -2.72 12.26 3.88
N PRO A 238 -2.95 12.52 5.17
CA PRO A 238 -3.93 11.76 5.95
C PRO A 238 -5.36 12.00 5.47
N THR A 239 -5.66 13.18 4.98
CA THR A 239 -6.97 13.56 4.43
C THR A 239 -6.83 14.68 3.41
N TYR A 240 -7.90 14.93 2.65
CA TYR A 240 -7.92 16.01 1.67
C TYR A 240 -7.68 17.39 2.33
N GLY A 241 -6.76 18.16 1.75
CA GLY A 241 -6.36 19.47 2.27
C GLY A 241 -5.24 19.43 3.31
N GLU A 242 -4.88 18.27 3.84
CA GLU A 242 -3.83 18.13 4.84
C GLU A 242 -2.66 17.31 4.29
N ARG A 243 -1.45 17.69 4.67
CA ARG A 243 -0.24 16.92 4.41
C ARG A 243 0.73 17.03 5.57
N ALA A 244 1.42 15.95 5.84
CA ALA A 244 2.47 15.86 6.83
C ALA A 244 3.80 15.53 6.15
N ALA A 245 4.85 16.20 6.57
CA ALA A 245 6.19 15.82 6.14
C ALA A 245 6.53 14.44 6.69
N SER A 246 7.07 13.60 5.83
CA SER A 246 7.57 12.28 6.17
C SER A 246 8.91 12.04 5.47
N ARG A 247 9.22 10.81 5.20
CA ARG A 247 10.46 10.37 4.57
C ARG A 247 10.21 9.11 3.78
N TYR A 248 11.11 8.82 2.87
CA TYR A 248 11.09 7.57 2.13
C TYR A 248 12.47 6.94 2.07
N VAL A 249 12.48 5.61 2.04
CA VAL A 249 13.67 4.84 1.73
C VAL A 249 13.73 4.68 0.22
N GLU A 250 14.76 5.26 -0.40
CA GLU A 250 14.96 5.21 -1.84
C GLU A 250 15.99 4.17 -2.21
N VAL A 251 15.61 3.36 -3.17
CA VAL A 251 16.46 2.40 -3.86
C VAL A 251 16.60 2.84 -5.29
N GLU A 252 17.83 2.95 -5.75
CA GLU A 252 18.15 3.24 -7.12
C GLU A 252 19.25 2.28 -7.58
N ARG A 253 19.03 1.57 -8.67
CA ARG A 253 19.93 0.54 -9.18
C ARG A 253 20.01 0.59 -10.70
N GLU A 254 21.22 0.36 -11.21
CA GLU A 254 21.37 -0.17 -12.56
C GLU A 254 20.83 -1.59 -12.58
N VAL A 255 20.04 -1.92 -13.59
CA VAL A 255 19.36 -3.20 -13.70
C VAL A 255 19.51 -3.80 -15.08
N THR A 256 19.32 -5.10 -15.13
CA THR A 256 19.18 -5.88 -16.36
C THR A 256 17.97 -6.81 -16.23
N PRO A 257 17.42 -7.33 -17.35
CA PRO A 257 16.31 -8.27 -17.32
C PRO A 257 16.60 -9.46 -16.41
N GLY A 258 15.62 -9.84 -15.58
CA GLY A 258 15.73 -10.92 -14.58
C GLY A 258 16.38 -10.48 -13.26
N MET A 259 16.93 -9.27 -13.16
CA MET A 259 17.49 -8.77 -11.91
C MET A 259 16.39 -8.56 -10.87
N ARG A 260 16.73 -8.79 -9.62
CA ARG A 260 15.80 -8.71 -8.49
C ARG A 260 16.30 -7.70 -7.46
N ILE A 261 15.38 -6.90 -6.95
CA ILE A 261 15.59 -6.01 -5.81
C ILE A 261 14.79 -6.58 -4.65
N VAL A 262 15.47 -6.85 -3.52
CA VAL A 262 14.85 -7.44 -2.34
C VAL A 262 14.77 -6.40 -1.23
N THR A 263 13.58 -6.23 -0.68
CA THR A 263 13.30 -5.35 0.46
C THR A 263 12.67 -6.16 1.58
N GLU A 264 13.18 -6.02 2.79
CA GLU A 264 12.61 -6.55 4.02
C GLU A 264 11.96 -5.41 4.81
N ILE A 265 10.71 -5.61 5.25
CA ILE A 265 9.95 -4.64 6.05
C ILE A 265 9.62 -5.30 7.39
N LEU A 266 10.00 -4.64 8.48
CA LEU A 266 9.94 -5.15 9.85
C LEU A 266 8.99 -4.32 10.73
N GLY A 267 8.29 -4.98 11.64
CA GLY A 267 7.38 -4.32 12.59
C GLY A 267 8.06 -3.54 13.70
N PHE A 268 9.26 -4.00 14.10
CA PHE A 268 10.10 -3.36 15.10
C PHE A 268 11.55 -3.49 14.67
N ALA A 269 12.34 -2.42 14.84
CA ALA A 269 13.77 -2.55 14.94
C ALA A 269 14.08 -3.32 16.24
N SER A 270 14.17 -4.65 16.17
CA SER A 270 14.79 -5.40 17.24
C SER A 270 16.23 -4.87 17.37
N LYS A 271 16.55 -4.24 18.50
CA LYS A 271 17.94 -4.07 18.93
C LYS A 271 18.48 -5.47 19.22
N GLY A 272 18.88 -6.24 18.21
CA GLY A 272 19.28 -7.63 18.33
C GLY A 272 20.14 -8.08 17.16
N ARG A 273 21.46 -7.96 17.38
CA ARG A 273 22.57 -8.76 16.87
C ARG A 273 22.32 -9.53 15.57
N PHE A 274 23.01 -9.09 14.53
CA PHE A 274 23.41 -9.96 13.44
C PHE A 274 24.22 -11.13 14.04
N HIS A 275 23.67 -12.32 14.08
CA HIS A 275 24.47 -13.53 14.15
C HIS A 275 25.00 -13.77 12.74
N SER A 276 26.26 -13.40 12.54
CA SER A 276 27.09 -13.99 11.50
C SER A 276 27.21 -15.46 11.84
N GLN A 277 26.47 -16.33 11.19
CA GLN A 277 26.86 -17.72 11.06
C GLN A 277 27.82 -17.81 9.88
N GLY A 278 29.11 -17.72 10.20
CA GLY A 278 30.14 -18.30 9.38
C GLY A 278 30.14 -19.83 9.61
N GLU A 279 30.11 -20.54 8.57
CA GLU A 279 30.89 -21.71 8.12
C GLU A 279 30.18 -22.36 6.93
#